data_3a13274b96086665f972cd2b7d94c01e
#
_entry.id   3a13274b96086665f972cd2b7d94c01e
#
_cell.length_a   1.000
_cell.length_b   1.000
_cell.length_c   1.000
_cell.angle_alpha   90.00
_cell.angle_beta   90.00
_cell.angle_gamma   90.00
#
_symmetry.space_group_name_H-M   'P 1'
#
loop_
_entity.id
_entity.type
_entity.pdbx_description
1 polymer ?
#
loop_
_entity_poly.entity_id
_entity_poly.type
_entity_poly.pdbx_seq_one_letter_code
_entity_poly.pdbx_strand_id
1 'polypeptide(L)'
;MLVEEEKGKTVPEKPQAPFVEGGASLILSPDKLDIKVKVTTADSTPVTVEGCTETTLTSGAETVLSAKGTVVILKGNITELKVGDYYSSNPNKLTALNVQGLTALKNLDCRENQLTALNVQGCTALQTLSCDHNQLTALNVQGLTALKELNCDWNRLTALNMQDLTALGTLHCQCNQLTALNVQGLTALQRLECGSNRLTELNVQGLTALQRLYCYNNQLTALNVQGLTALKELVCSDNQLTELNVQGLSALQYLDCDYNRLTALNVQGCTALRYLGCQNNQLTELNVQGLTALKKLVCTGNQLTALNVQGLTALKELVCSDNQLTELNVQGLSALQDLYCWKNQLTELNVQGCTALQYLDCDYNRLTALNVQSLTALRKLYCWSNRLNADAFKKLFDDLPVRADSDDAKCVLYSEETGVTEGNHTDFTAPPDLAAAFNNAKTVKKWKMYKNNGSWPGVEI
;
A
#
# COMPACT_ATOMS: atom_id res chain seq x y z
N MET A 1 43.06 42.30 17.91
CA MET A 1 41.89 41.84 17.23
C MET A 1 41.49 40.55 17.92
N LEU A 2 40.58 40.68 18.89
CA LEU A 2 40.11 39.59 19.76
C LEU A 2 39.09 38.76 18.99
N VAL A 3 39.35 37.48 18.88
CA VAL A 3 38.39 36.50 18.35
C VAL A 3 37.45 36.17 19.52
N GLU A 4 36.20 36.59 19.46
CA GLU A 4 35.14 36.13 20.36
C GLU A 4 34.80 34.66 20.00
N GLU A 5 35.08 33.76 20.93
CA GLU A 5 34.59 32.39 20.90
C GLU A 5 33.05 32.44 21.04
N GLU A 6 32.33 32.02 20.00
CA GLU A 6 30.90 31.73 20.09
C GLU A 6 30.70 30.59 21.09
N LYS A 7 30.18 30.92 22.27
CA LYS A 7 29.71 29.94 23.25
C LYS A 7 28.63 29.08 22.59
N GLY A 8 28.93 27.78 22.46
CA GLY A 8 28.03 26.78 21.89
C GLY A 8 26.64 26.86 22.49
N LYS A 9 25.63 26.93 21.62
CA LYS A 9 24.26 26.71 22.00
C LYS A 9 24.15 25.29 22.55
N THR A 10 23.96 25.15 23.85
CA THR A 10 23.61 23.88 24.49
C THR A 10 22.28 23.40 23.85
N VAL A 11 22.33 22.26 23.17
CA VAL A 11 21.10 21.56 22.74
C VAL A 11 20.29 21.31 24.00
N PRO A 12 18.99 21.73 24.05
CA PRO A 12 18.19 21.48 25.24
C PRO A 12 18.17 19.97 25.54
N GLU A 13 18.47 19.60 26.77
CA GLU A 13 18.42 18.22 27.21
C GLU A 13 16.99 17.69 26.97
N LYS A 14 16.89 16.50 26.32
CA LYS A 14 15.59 15.87 26.11
C LYS A 14 14.95 15.59 27.46
N PRO A 15 13.63 15.84 27.63
CA PRO A 15 12.94 15.53 28.87
C PRO A 15 13.08 14.05 29.19
N GLN A 16 13.62 13.73 30.37
CA GLN A 16 13.75 12.38 30.87
C GLN A 16 12.74 12.15 31.99
N ALA A 17 11.92 11.13 31.85
CA ALA A 17 11.01 10.71 32.90
C ALA A 17 11.80 9.96 33.98
N PRO A 18 11.70 10.35 35.26
CA PRO A 18 12.48 9.73 36.33
C PRO A 18 12.10 8.25 36.54
N PHE A 19 13.04 7.47 37.06
CA PHE A 19 12.74 6.10 37.51
C PHE A 19 11.87 6.15 38.76
N VAL A 20 10.85 5.27 38.80
CA VAL A 20 9.95 5.08 39.95
C VAL A 20 9.83 3.59 40.23
N GLU A 21 10.30 3.16 41.39
CA GLU A 21 10.14 1.77 41.84
C GLU A 21 8.65 1.39 41.95
N GLY A 22 8.27 0.30 41.31
CA GLY A 22 6.87 -0.17 41.28
C GLY A 22 5.89 0.79 40.60
N GLY A 23 6.39 1.66 39.72
CA GLY A 23 5.55 2.67 39.08
C GLY A 23 6.01 3.11 37.71
N ALA A 24 5.21 3.99 37.11
CA ALA A 24 5.50 4.72 35.88
C ALA A 24 5.60 6.21 36.15
N SER A 25 6.47 6.91 35.42
CA SER A 25 6.50 8.36 35.40
C SER A 25 6.21 8.87 33.98
N LEU A 26 5.33 9.87 33.89
CA LEU A 26 4.88 10.51 32.67
C LEU A 26 5.29 11.97 32.71
N ILE A 27 5.91 12.46 31.64
CA ILE A 27 6.20 13.90 31.44
C ILE A 27 5.22 14.43 30.41
N LEU A 28 4.42 15.40 30.84
CA LEU A 28 3.41 16.07 30.01
C LEU A 28 4.00 17.28 29.29
N SER A 29 3.42 17.64 28.16
CA SER A 29 3.62 18.97 27.58
C SER A 29 2.95 20.03 28.45
N PRO A 30 3.57 21.20 28.69
CA PRO A 30 2.99 22.26 29.52
C PRO A 30 1.65 22.80 29.00
N ASP A 31 1.40 22.67 27.69
CA ASP A 31 0.17 23.11 27.04
C ASP A 31 -0.97 22.08 27.12
N LYS A 32 -0.74 20.91 27.77
CA LYS A 32 -1.73 19.84 27.89
C LYS A 32 -1.53 19.07 29.18
N LEU A 33 -2.20 19.53 30.23
CA LEU A 33 -2.09 18.94 31.59
C LEU A 33 -3.24 17.95 31.92
N ASP A 34 -4.32 17.95 31.15
CA ASP A 34 -5.33 16.93 31.26
C ASP A 34 -4.93 15.73 30.41
N ILE A 35 -4.83 14.56 31.03
CA ILE A 35 -4.44 13.33 30.35
C ILE A 35 -5.46 12.22 30.57
N LYS A 36 -5.78 11.52 29.50
CA LYS A 36 -6.64 10.34 29.49
C LYS A 36 -5.78 9.10 29.69
N VAL A 37 -6.08 8.34 30.73
CA VAL A 37 -5.35 7.11 31.07
C VAL A 37 -6.30 5.96 31.36
N LYS A 38 -5.85 4.75 31.02
CA LYS A 38 -6.46 3.51 31.49
C LYS A 38 -5.35 2.62 32.03
N VAL A 39 -5.51 2.16 33.25
CA VAL A 39 -4.54 1.30 33.93
C VAL A 39 -5.25 0.04 34.45
N THR A 40 -4.64 -1.12 34.19
CA THR A 40 -5.11 -2.40 34.78
C THR A 40 -4.03 -2.94 35.68
N THR A 41 -4.42 -3.39 36.89
CA THR A 41 -3.54 -4.03 37.86
C THR A 41 -3.79 -5.54 37.93
N ALA A 42 -2.81 -6.32 38.37
CA ALA A 42 -2.90 -7.79 38.43
C ALA A 42 -3.95 -8.29 39.41
N ASP A 43 -4.20 -7.54 40.48
CA ASP A 43 -5.05 -7.87 41.61
C ASP A 43 -6.31 -6.99 41.71
N SER A 44 -6.57 -6.20 40.67
CA SER A 44 -7.65 -5.22 40.61
C SER A 44 -7.60 -4.13 41.69
N THR A 45 -6.46 -3.97 42.37
CA THR A 45 -6.27 -2.88 43.35
C THR A 45 -6.17 -1.53 42.65
N PRO A 46 -6.60 -0.43 43.30
CA PRO A 46 -6.43 0.92 42.75
C PRO A 46 -4.94 1.28 42.58
N VAL A 47 -4.65 2.08 41.58
CA VAL A 47 -3.34 2.67 41.33
C VAL A 47 -3.22 4.01 42.05
N THR A 48 -2.13 4.22 42.79
CA THR A 48 -1.84 5.54 43.40
C THR A 48 -1.36 6.52 42.35
N VAL A 49 -1.86 7.75 42.42
CA VAL A 49 -1.52 8.85 41.52
C VAL A 49 -0.87 9.99 42.26
N GLU A 50 0.31 10.44 41.80
CA GLU A 50 0.98 11.63 42.30
C GLU A 50 1.08 12.68 41.18
N GLY A 51 1.01 13.94 41.54
CA GLY A 51 1.11 15.06 40.58
C GLY A 51 -0.22 15.48 39.93
N CYS A 52 -1.34 14.84 40.32
CA CYS A 52 -2.69 15.18 39.83
C CYS A 52 -3.61 15.64 40.93
N THR A 53 -4.80 16.09 40.60
CA THR A 53 -5.90 16.35 41.52
C THR A 53 -6.44 15.03 42.09
N GLU A 54 -6.59 14.04 41.23
CA GLU A 54 -6.93 12.66 41.54
C GLU A 54 -5.75 11.98 42.23
N THR A 55 -6.00 11.24 43.28
CA THR A 55 -4.97 10.52 44.06
C THR A 55 -4.95 9.02 43.78
N THR A 56 -5.98 8.51 43.14
CA THR A 56 -6.14 7.08 42.83
C THR A 56 -6.85 6.88 41.49
N LEU A 57 -6.55 5.76 40.80
CA LEU A 57 -7.25 5.26 39.62
C LEU A 57 -7.85 3.91 39.92
N THR A 58 -9.10 3.69 39.50
CA THR A 58 -9.73 2.37 39.50
C THR A 58 -9.15 1.50 38.40
N SER A 59 -8.71 0.28 38.75
CA SER A 59 -8.19 -0.69 37.81
C SER A 59 -9.21 -0.98 36.70
N GLY A 60 -8.76 -0.92 35.43
CA GLY A 60 -9.55 -1.20 34.23
C GLY A 60 -10.45 -0.05 33.76
N ALA A 61 -10.62 1.02 34.54
CA ALA A 61 -11.41 2.19 34.17
C ALA A 61 -10.57 3.21 33.40
N GLU A 62 -11.16 3.82 32.37
CA GLU A 62 -10.57 4.96 31.67
C GLU A 62 -10.92 6.23 32.47
N THR A 63 -9.92 7.05 32.77
CA THR A 63 -10.05 8.25 33.58
C THR A 63 -9.27 9.40 32.97
N VAL A 64 -9.81 10.61 33.09
CA VAL A 64 -9.09 11.84 32.82
C VAL A 64 -8.46 12.33 34.11
N LEU A 65 -7.14 12.49 34.13
CA LEU A 65 -6.38 13.05 35.24
C LEU A 65 -6.10 14.54 34.97
N SER A 66 -6.30 15.36 35.99
CA SER A 66 -5.98 16.80 35.96
C SER A 66 -4.66 17.04 36.70
N ALA A 67 -3.57 17.10 35.92
CA ALA A 67 -2.24 17.28 36.46
C ALA A 67 -1.99 18.68 37.02
N LYS A 68 -1.31 18.76 38.16
CA LYS A 68 -0.90 20.00 38.83
C LYS A 68 0.40 20.59 38.28
N GLY A 69 1.09 19.82 37.43
CA GLY A 69 2.33 20.17 36.77
C GLY A 69 2.63 19.16 35.66
N THR A 70 3.84 19.20 35.11
CA THR A 70 4.21 18.38 33.97
C THR A 70 4.64 16.96 34.34
N VAL A 71 4.73 16.59 35.62
CA VAL A 71 5.15 15.26 36.07
C VAL A 71 3.98 14.55 36.77
N VAL A 72 3.67 13.36 36.26
CA VAL A 72 2.65 12.47 36.85
C VAL A 72 3.31 11.13 37.17
N ILE A 73 3.01 10.59 38.34
CA ILE A 73 3.53 9.28 38.79
C ILE A 73 2.33 8.36 39.04
N LEU A 74 2.41 7.14 38.53
CA LEU A 74 1.44 6.07 38.73
C LEU A 74 2.13 4.91 39.47
N LYS A 75 1.63 4.48 40.64
CA LYS A 75 2.23 3.38 41.41
C LYS A 75 1.21 2.27 41.68
N GLY A 76 1.64 1.03 41.42
CA GLY A 76 0.82 -0.16 41.60
C GLY A 76 1.34 -1.36 40.82
N ASN A 77 0.71 -2.52 41.06
CA ASN A 77 1.05 -3.75 40.33
C ASN A 77 0.45 -3.72 38.89
N ILE A 78 0.92 -2.77 38.05
CA ILE A 78 0.36 -2.45 36.76
C ILE A 78 0.72 -3.53 35.75
N THR A 79 -0.29 -4.10 35.10
CA THR A 79 -0.15 -5.08 34.03
C THR A 79 -0.48 -4.50 32.63
N GLU A 80 -1.30 -3.44 32.59
CA GLU A 80 -1.62 -2.74 31.36
C GLU A 80 -1.62 -1.23 31.62
N LEU A 81 -1.01 -0.47 30.73
CA LEU A 81 -1.02 0.98 30.72
C LEU A 81 -1.35 1.48 29.31
N LYS A 82 -2.46 2.21 29.22
CA LYS A 82 -2.86 2.90 28.01
C LYS A 82 -2.90 4.41 28.25
N VAL A 83 -2.09 5.14 27.50
CA VAL A 83 -2.01 6.61 27.48
C VAL A 83 -2.05 7.16 26.05
N GLY A 84 -2.35 6.30 25.07
CA GLY A 84 -2.54 6.62 23.66
C GLY A 84 -4.00 6.53 23.22
N ASP A 85 -4.38 7.25 22.19
CA ASP A 85 -5.73 7.19 21.60
C ASP A 85 -5.75 7.60 20.14
N TYR A 86 -5.95 6.65 19.22
CA TYR A 86 -5.96 6.85 17.76
C TYR A 86 -7.03 7.81 17.23
N TYR A 87 -8.14 7.93 17.92
CA TYR A 87 -9.31 8.65 17.41
C TYR A 87 -9.69 9.86 18.26
N SER A 88 -8.79 10.28 19.14
CA SER A 88 -9.07 11.41 20.01
C SER A 88 -8.97 12.73 19.24
N SER A 89 -10.04 13.50 19.26
CA SER A 89 -9.98 14.92 18.83
C SER A 89 -9.12 15.77 19.78
N ASN A 90 -8.72 15.21 20.93
CA ASN A 90 -7.94 15.87 21.97
C ASN A 90 -6.91 14.87 22.55
N PRO A 91 -5.89 14.46 21.79
CA PRO A 91 -4.92 13.46 22.22
C PRO A 91 -4.09 13.97 23.40
N ASN A 92 -3.54 13.03 24.17
CA ASN A 92 -2.51 13.34 25.14
C ASN A 92 -1.27 13.93 24.44
N LYS A 93 -0.45 14.66 25.18
CA LYS A 93 0.81 15.21 24.67
C LYS A 93 1.97 14.86 25.63
N LEU A 94 2.17 13.55 25.84
CA LEU A 94 3.31 13.09 26.62
C LEU A 94 4.61 13.32 25.84
N THR A 95 5.60 13.87 26.51
CA THR A 95 6.93 14.14 25.92
C THR A 95 7.97 13.10 26.33
N ALA A 96 7.79 12.44 27.51
CA ALA A 96 8.58 11.29 27.93
C ALA A 96 7.74 10.32 28.79
N LEU A 97 8.10 9.05 28.76
CA LEU A 97 7.47 7.99 29.55
C LEU A 97 8.55 7.01 30.03
N ASN A 98 8.55 6.71 31.34
CA ASN A 98 9.41 5.70 31.94
C ASN A 98 8.55 4.68 32.72
N VAL A 99 8.59 3.42 32.29
CA VAL A 99 7.90 2.29 32.89
C VAL A 99 8.85 1.22 33.45
N GLN A 100 10.15 1.55 33.55
CA GLN A 100 11.22 0.63 33.94
C GLN A 100 10.94 -0.16 35.23
N GLY A 101 10.20 0.42 36.17
CA GLY A 101 9.84 -0.24 37.45
C GLY A 101 8.69 -1.23 37.34
N LEU A 102 8.01 -1.34 36.19
CA LEU A 102 6.79 -2.15 36.03
C LEU A 102 7.13 -3.55 35.50
N THR A 103 7.69 -4.41 36.33
CA THR A 103 8.11 -5.77 35.92
C THR A 103 6.95 -6.70 35.53
N ALA A 104 5.72 -6.40 36.01
CA ALA A 104 4.50 -7.15 35.69
C ALA A 104 3.76 -6.62 34.44
N LEU A 105 4.24 -5.53 33.79
CA LEU A 105 3.61 -4.89 32.65
C LEU A 105 3.61 -5.83 31.44
N LYS A 106 2.41 -6.10 30.91
CA LYS A 106 2.20 -6.97 29.72
C LYS A 106 1.85 -6.18 28.47
N ASN A 107 1.08 -5.09 28.64
CA ASN A 107 0.60 -4.28 27.52
C ASN A 107 0.89 -2.80 27.79
N LEU A 108 1.60 -2.17 26.89
CA LEU A 108 1.84 -0.72 26.90
C LEU A 108 1.35 -0.11 25.59
N ASP A 109 0.41 0.81 25.71
CA ASP A 109 -0.09 1.63 24.60
C ASP A 109 0.16 3.12 24.92
N CYS A 110 1.17 3.69 24.26
CA CYS A 110 1.54 5.10 24.38
C CYS A 110 1.60 5.79 23.00
N ARG A 111 0.86 5.26 22.04
CA ARG A 111 0.75 5.82 20.68
C ARG A 111 0.16 7.23 20.67
N GLU A 112 0.29 7.93 19.53
CA GLU A 112 -0.33 9.25 19.31
C GLU A 112 0.03 10.25 20.41
N ASN A 113 1.32 10.37 20.74
CA ASN A 113 1.87 11.31 21.71
C ASN A 113 3.00 12.14 21.06
N GLN A 114 3.77 12.84 21.87
CA GLN A 114 4.94 13.61 21.46
C GLN A 114 6.23 13.06 22.08
N LEU A 115 6.26 11.75 22.35
CA LEU A 115 7.36 11.11 23.06
C LEU A 115 8.67 11.27 22.29
N THR A 116 9.64 11.91 22.93
CA THR A 116 11.04 11.93 22.49
C THR A 116 11.88 10.91 23.24
N ALA A 117 11.38 10.38 24.36
CA ALA A 117 12.02 9.34 25.17
C ALA A 117 10.97 8.37 25.72
N LEU A 118 11.26 7.07 25.60
CA LEU A 118 10.47 5.96 26.14
C LEU A 118 11.45 4.95 26.76
N ASN A 119 11.31 4.68 28.07
CA ASN A 119 12.08 3.68 28.76
C ASN A 119 11.21 2.50 29.19
N VAL A 120 11.43 1.35 28.59
CA VAL A 120 10.75 0.06 28.82
C VAL A 120 11.70 -1.00 29.40
N GLN A 121 12.91 -0.61 29.80
CA GLN A 121 13.91 -1.55 30.31
C GLN A 121 13.39 -2.26 31.58
N GLY A 122 13.66 -3.55 31.69
CA GLY A 122 13.22 -4.36 32.84
C GLY A 122 11.76 -4.80 32.80
N CYS A 123 10.95 -4.37 31.83
CA CYS A 123 9.58 -4.83 31.63
C CYS A 123 9.56 -6.22 30.97
N THR A 124 10.16 -7.22 31.61
CA THR A 124 10.40 -8.56 31.01
C THR A 124 9.12 -9.35 30.72
N ALA A 125 7.99 -8.97 31.30
CA ALA A 125 6.68 -9.57 31.03
C ALA A 125 5.96 -8.92 29.85
N LEU A 126 6.53 -7.87 29.23
CA LEU A 126 5.87 -7.09 28.17
C LEU A 126 5.64 -7.95 26.92
N GLN A 127 4.39 -8.06 26.51
CA GLN A 127 3.95 -8.83 25.33
C GLN A 127 3.57 -7.94 24.15
N THR A 128 2.98 -6.77 24.42
CA THR A 128 2.57 -5.83 23.40
C THR A 128 3.08 -4.43 23.73
N LEU A 129 3.79 -3.83 22.79
CA LEU A 129 4.25 -2.44 22.86
C LEU A 129 3.75 -1.68 21.63
N SER A 130 2.89 -0.68 21.84
CA SER A 130 2.45 0.28 20.84
C SER A 130 2.94 1.68 21.19
N CYS A 131 3.92 2.17 20.45
CA CYS A 131 4.51 3.50 20.62
C CYS A 131 4.57 4.28 19.28
N ASP A 132 3.71 3.88 18.34
CA ASP A 132 3.59 4.50 17.03
C ASP A 132 3.11 5.96 17.13
N HIS A 133 3.36 6.74 16.05
CA HIS A 133 3.01 8.16 15.98
C HIS A 133 3.57 8.96 17.17
N ASN A 134 4.91 8.92 17.32
CA ASN A 134 5.67 9.67 18.31
C ASN A 134 6.89 10.34 17.65
N GLN A 135 7.84 10.82 18.44
CA GLN A 135 9.06 11.49 17.97
C GLN A 135 10.34 10.78 18.46
N LEU A 136 10.24 9.46 18.71
CA LEU A 136 11.35 8.66 19.23
C LEU A 136 12.49 8.60 18.21
N THR A 137 13.69 8.92 18.65
CA THR A 137 14.92 8.77 17.84
C THR A 137 15.68 7.50 18.17
N ALA A 138 15.37 6.88 19.31
CA ALA A 138 15.88 5.59 19.75
C ALA A 138 14.81 4.85 20.56
N LEU A 139 14.80 3.53 20.49
CA LEU A 139 13.94 2.65 21.27
C LEU A 139 14.78 1.43 21.66
N ASN A 140 14.93 1.21 22.98
CA ASN A 140 15.65 0.05 23.47
C ASN A 140 14.64 -1.01 23.97
N VAL A 141 14.54 -2.11 23.23
CA VAL A 141 13.67 -3.26 23.51
C VAL A 141 14.47 -4.52 23.90
N GLN A 142 15.79 -4.39 24.14
CA GLN A 142 16.62 -5.51 24.53
C GLN A 142 16.13 -6.13 25.87
N GLY A 143 16.15 -7.45 25.95
CA GLY A 143 15.71 -8.20 27.11
C GLY A 143 14.20 -8.35 27.27
N LEU A 144 13.38 -7.77 26.37
CA LEU A 144 11.92 -7.95 26.37
C LEU A 144 11.53 -9.27 25.69
N THR A 145 12.06 -10.37 26.17
CA THR A 145 11.97 -11.70 25.50
C THR A 145 10.54 -12.25 25.38
N ALA A 146 9.58 -11.72 26.17
CA ALA A 146 8.17 -12.06 26.07
C ALA A 146 7.40 -11.27 25.00
N LEU A 147 8.07 -10.31 24.30
CA LEU A 147 7.42 -9.41 23.35
C LEU A 147 6.94 -10.19 22.12
N LYS A 148 5.63 -10.08 21.83
CA LYS A 148 4.96 -10.71 20.69
C LYS A 148 4.59 -9.72 19.59
N GLU A 149 4.29 -8.50 19.99
CA GLU A 149 3.88 -7.42 19.08
C GLU A 149 4.61 -6.14 19.44
N LEU A 150 5.28 -5.57 18.44
CA LEU A 150 5.92 -4.26 18.52
C LEU A 150 5.38 -3.38 17.39
N ASN A 151 4.77 -2.27 17.76
CA ASN A 151 4.42 -1.21 16.84
C ASN A 151 5.16 0.08 17.23
N CYS A 152 6.12 0.47 16.40
CA CYS A 152 6.89 1.71 16.50
C CYS A 152 6.85 2.52 15.19
N ASP A 153 5.80 2.34 14.38
CA ASP A 153 5.58 3.10 13.15
C ASP A 153 5.58 4.61 13.42
N TRP A 154 5.86 5.39 12.37
CA TRP A 154 5.76 6.86 12.43
C TRP A 154 6.53 7.46 13.61
N ASN A 155 7.84 7.16 13.64
CA ASN A 155 8.81 7.72 14.59
C ASN A 155 10.03 8.29 13.80
N ARG A 156 11.13 8.53 14.50
CA ARG A 156 12.38 9.02 13.90
C ARG A 156 13.55 8.07 14.20
N LEU A 157 13.25 6.77 14.33
CA LEU A 157 14.25 5.76 14.68
C LEU A 157 15.26 5.60 13.54
N THR A 158 16.55 5.64 13.91
CA THR A 158 17.66 5.40 12.97
C THR A 158 18.22 3.99 13.06
N ALA A 159 17.95 3.30 14.18
CA ALA A 159 18.30 1.90 14.42
C ALA A 159 17.26 1.26 15.34
N LEU A 160 17.10 -0.05 15.22
CA LEU A 160 16.24 -0.87 16.08
C LEU A 160 16.93 -2.22 16.32
N ASN A 161 17.33 -2.49 17.55
CA ASN A 161 17.95 -3.76 17.94
C ASN A 161 16.89 -4.68 18.57
N MET A 162 16.63 -5.80 17.91
CA MET A 162 15.63 -6.80 18.30
C MET A 162 16.28 -8.14 18.64
N GLN A 163 17.57 -8.14 18.94
CA GLN A 163 18.26 -9.36 19.34
C GLN A 163 17.52 -10.04 20.50
N ASP A 164 17.37 -11.36 20.42
CA ASP A 164 16.72 -12.22 21.42
C ASP A 164 15.19 -12.09 21.56
N LEU A 165 14.51 -11.29 20.71
CA LEU A 165 13.04 -11.19 20.71
C LEU A 165 12.40 -12.37 19.95
N THR A 166 12.77 -13.60 20.30
CA THR A 166 12.38 -14.81 19.54
C THR A 166 10.87 -15.12 19.58
N ALA A 167 10.11 -14.52 20.50
CA ALA A 167 8.66 -14.63 20.58
C ALA A 167 7.92 -13.62 19.68
N LEU A 168 8.65 -12.70 19.02
CA LEU A 168 8.04 -11.62 18.23
C LEU A 168 7.34 -12.19 16.98
N GLY A 169 6.01 -12.03 16.96
CA GLY A 169 5.15 -12.47 15.84
C GLY A 169 4.79 -11.35 14.89
N THR A 170 4.74 -10.10 15.38
CA THR A 170 4.37 -8.93 14.59
C THR A 170 5.33 -7.77 14.87
N LEU A 171 5.90 -7.22 13.80
CA LEU A 171 6.74 -6.03 13.84
C LEU A 171 6.21 -4.99 12.85
N HIS A 172 5.84 -3.83 13.36
CA HIS A 172 5.55 -2.61 12.60
C HIS A 172 6.60 -1.56 12.94
N CYS A 173 7.43 -1.20 11.94
CA CYS A 173 8.46 -0.15 12.07
C CYS A 173 8.52 0.75 10.82
N GLN A 174 7.38 0.90 10.14
CA GLN A 174 7.24 1.74 8.94
C GLN A 174 7.42 3.22 9.29
N CYS A 175 7.71 4.03 8.26
CA CYS A 175 7.81 5.48 8.41
C CYS A 175 8.79 5.90 9.52
N ASN A 176 10.01 5.36 9.44
CA ASN A 176 11.14 5.69 10.29
C ASN A 176 12.35 6.11 9.43
N GLN A 177 13.55 6.11 9.99
CA GLN A 177 14.79 6.45 9.29
C GLN A 177 15.82 5.31 9.37
N LEU A 178 15.32 4.06 9.47
CA LEU A 178 16.19 2.88 9.62
C LEU A 178 17.04 2.69 8.35
N THR A 179 18.34 2.55 8.52
CA THR A 179 19.28 2.24 7.43
C THR A 179 19.62 0.76 7.36
N ALA A 180 19.39 0.03 8.45
CA ALA A 180 19.53 -1.43 8.55
C ALA A 180 18.46 -1.99 9.49
N LEU A 181 18.04 -3.22 9.26
CA LEU A 181 17.08 -3.94 10.08
C LEU A 181 17.45 -5.41 10.15
N ASN A 182 17.91 -5.86 11.30
CA ASN A 182 18.26 -7.27 11.51
C ASN A 182 17.06 -8.03 12.12
N VAL A 183 16.49 -8.92 11.34
CA VAL A 183 15.35 -9.78 11.73
C VAL A 183 15.75 -11.25 11.83
N GLN A 184 17.06 -11.55 11.76
CA GLN A 184 17.55 -12.93 11.82
C GLN A 184 17.27 -13.54 13.18
N GLY A 185 16.82 -14.79 13.20
CA GLY A 185 16.46 -15.51 14.43
C GLY A 185 15.03 -15.23 14.93
N LEU A 186 14.30 -14.30 14.36
CA LEU A 186 12.89 -14.04 14.74
C LEU A 186 11.95 -15.03 14.08
N THR A 187 12.15 -16.33 14.37
CA THR A 187 11.47 -17.42 13.66
C THR A 187 9.95 -17.49 13.88
N ALA A 188 9.44 -16.82 14.91
CA ALA A 188 8.00 -16.70 15.15
C ALA A 188 7.34 -15.59 14.34
N LEU A 189 8.12 -14.76 13.60
CA LEU A 189 7.62 -13.59 12.92
C LEU A 189 6.69 -13.96 11.76
N GLN A 190 5.44 -13.49 11.86
CA GLN A 190 4.38 -13.72 10.86
C GLN A 190 4.11 -12.47 10.03
N ARG A 191 4.34 -11.28 10.60
CA ARG A 191 4.10 -9.99 9.95
C ARG A 191 5.30 -9.07 10.17
N LEU A 192 5.87 -8.61 9.05
CA LEU A 192 6.94 -7.62 9.04
C LEU A 192 6.52 -6.44 8.16
N GLU A 193 6.39 -5.28 8.75
CA GLU A 193 6.13 -4.02 8.06
C GLU A 193 7.26 -3.04 8.35
N CYS A 194 8.11 -2.83 7.37
CA CYS A 194 9.28 -1.95 7.43
C CYS A 194 9.33 -0.96 6.24
N GLY A 195 8.18 -0.72 5.62
CA GLY A 195 8.07 0.24 4.52
C GLY A 195 8.44 1.66 4.92
N SER A 196 8.76 2.51 3.94
CA SER A 196 9.10 3.93 4.16
C SER A 196 10.22 4.12 5.17
N ASN A 197 11.36 3.46 4.89
CA ASN A 197 12.61 3.58 5.62
C ASN A 197 13.77 3.90 4.64
N ARG A 198 15.01 3.66 5.04
CA ARG A 198 16.23 3.87 4.22
C ARG A 198 17.03 2.57 4.08
N LEU A 199 16.36 1.41 4.11
CA LEU A 199 17.00 0.11 4.08
C LEU A 199 17.66 -0.12 2.71
N THR A 200 18.93 -0.49 2.71
CA THR A 200 19.66 -0.89 1.50
C THR A 200 19.71 -2.40 1.32
N GLU A 201 19.49 -3.15 2.42
CA GLU A 201 19.40 -4.60 2.45
C GLU A 201 18.35 -5.06 3.47
N LEU A 202 17.76 -6.22 3.24
CA LEU A 202 16.83 -6.87 4.16
C LEU A 202 16.95 -8.38 4.00
N ASN A 203 17.48 -9.05 5.04
CA ASN A 203 17.60 -10.50 5.04
C ASN A 203 16.44 -11.14 5.81
N VAL A 204 15.53 -11.78 5.10
CA VAL A 204 14.35 -12.48 5.65
C VAL A 204 14.48 -14.01 5.58
N GLN A 205 15.66 -14.52 5.24
CA GLN A 205 15.90 -15.95 5.13
C GLN A 205 15.69 -16.65 6.47
N GLY A 206 15.04 -17.81 6.45
CA GLY A 206 14.73 -18.59 7.66
C GLY A 206 13.45 -18.14 8.40
N LEU A 207 12.80 -17.05 8.02
CA LEU A 207 11.54 -16.61 8.62
C LEU A 207 10.36 -17.40 8.04
N THR A 208 10.36 -18.72 8.22
CA THR A 208 9.41 -19.63 7.56
C THR A 208 7.95 -19.46 7.99
N ALA A 209 7.70 -18.78 9.13
CA ALA A 209 6.36 -18.44 9.58
C ALA A 209 5.81 -17.14 8.95
N LEU A 210 6.63 -16.41 8.18
CA LEU A 210 6.27 -15.10 7.65
C LEU A 210 5.13 -15.20 6.63
N GLN A 211 4.03 -14.51 6.89
CA GLN A 211 2.84 -14.47 6.05
C GLN A 211 2.68 -13.14 5.32
N ARG A 212 3.17 -12.04 5.90
CA ARG A 212 3.10 -10.70 5.32
C ARG A 212 4.44 -10.00 5.43
N LEU A 213 4.93 -9.53 4.29
CA LEU A 213 6.15 -8.73 4.19
C LEU A 213 5.86 -7.44 3.42
N TYR A 214 5.92 -6.29 4.11
CA TYR A 214 5.76 -4.96 3.52
C TYR A 214 7.06 -4.19 3.73
N CYS A 215 7.85 -4.08 2.64
CA CYS A 215 9.15 -3.40 2.62
C CYS A 215 9.23 -2.33 1.52
N TYR A 216 8.05 -1.81 1.11
CA TYR A 216 7.93 -0.77 0.08
C TYR A 216 8.65 0.52 0.47
N ASN A 217 8.97 1.35 -0.53
CA ASN A 217 9.60 2.66 -0.33
C ASN A 217 10.87 2.58 0.55
N ASN A 218 11.85 1.83 0.04
CA ASN A 218 13.19 1.66 0.61
C ASN A 218 14.25 1.80 -0.50
N GLN A 219 15.46 1.36 -0.27
CA GLN A 219 16.57 1.41 -1.22
C GLN A 219 17.12 0.00 -1.52
N LEU A 220 16.26 -1.03 -1.41
CA LEU A 220 16.66 -2.43 -1.58
C LEU A 220 17.07 -2.70 -3.03
N THR A 221 18.26 -3.27 -3.22
CA THR A 221 18.77 -3.70 -4.54
C THR A 221 18.52 -5.17 -4.82
N ALA A 222 18.30 -5.97 -3.77
CA ALA A 222 17.97 -7.38 -3.83
C ALA A 222 17.02 -7.76 -2.68
N LEU A 223 16.17 -8.74 -2.90
CA LEU A 223 15.28 -9.31 -1.89
C LEU A 223 15.10 -10.80 -2.15
N ASN A 224 15.62 -11.65 -1.25
CA ASN A 224 15.46 -13.10 -1.36
C ASN A 224 14.33 -13.58 -0.45
N VAL A 225 13.23 -14.03 -1.05
CA VAL A 225 12.03 -14.58 -0.39
C VAL A 225 11.87 -16.09 -0.61
N GLN A 226 12.86 -16.73 -1.19
CA GLN A 226 12.81 -18.17 -1.44
C GLN A 226 12.73 -18.96 -0.13
N GLY A 227 11.87 -19.98 -0.09
CA GLY A 227 11.63 -20.79 1.11
C GLY A 227 10.61 -20.20 2.09
N LEU A 228 10.10 -18.99 1.88
CA LEU A 228 9.04 -18.40 2.70
C LEU A 228 7.67 -18.95 2.28
N THR A 229 7.47 -20.25 2.42
CA THR A 229 6.30 -20.96 1.88
C THR A 229 4.96 -20.56 2.50
N ALA A 230 4.98 -19.92 3.68
CA ALA A 230 3.78 -19.37 4.32
C ALA A 230 3.41 -17.97 3.84
N LEU A 231 4.24 -17.34 2.97
CA LEU A 231 4.04 -15.94 2.55
C LEU A 231 2.78 -15.81 1.67
N LYS A 232 1.89 -14.92 2.11
CA LYS A 232 0.61 -14.61 1.46
C LYS A 232 0.60 -13.25 0.79
N GLU A 233 1.30 -12.30 1.37
CA GLU A 233 1.33 -10.93 0.88
C GLU A 233 2.78 -10.42 0.86
N LEU A 234 3.22 -9.96 -0.30
CA LEU A 234 4.51 -9.32 -0.50
C LEU A 234 4.29 -7.95 -1.16
N VAL A 235 4.68 -6.89 -0.47
CA VAL A 235 4.69 -5.52 -1.00
C VAL A 235 6.12 -5.00 -0.91
N CYS A 236 6.79 -4.94 -2.06
CA CYS A 236 8.17 -4.48 -2.19
C CYS A 236 8.31 -3.37 -3.26
N SER A 237 7.20 -2.67 -3.56
CA SER A 237 7.17 -1.55 -4.48
C SER A 237 8.09 -0.40 -4.05
N ASP A 238 8.42 0.49 -4.99
CA ASP A 238 9.27 1.66 -4.72
C ASP A 238 10.62 1.29 -4.08
N ASN A 239 11.37 0.40 -4.76
CA ASN A 239 12.72 -0.02 -4.41
C ASN A 239 13.64 0.03 -5.63
N GLN A 240 14.79 -0.61 -5.58
CA GLN A 240 15.76 -0.66 -6.67
C GLN A 240 16.06 -2.11 -7.08
N LEU A 241 15.10 -3.03 -6.90
CA LEU A 241 15.26 -4.44 -7.21
C LEU A 241 15.49 -4.66 -8.70
N THR A 242 16.53 -5.41 -9.05
CA THR A 242 16.82 -5.78 -10.46
C THR A 242 16.27 -7.15 -10.83
N GLU A 243 16.04 -7.99 -9.82
CA GLU A 243 15.41 -9.31 -9.95
C GLU A 243 14.54 -9.61 -8.73
N LEU A 244 13.50 -10.39 -8.92
CA LEU A 244 12.65 -10.91 -7.86
C LEU A 244 12.19 -12.32 -8.22
N ASN A 245 12.56 -13.30 -7.42
CA ASN A 245 12.15 -14.68 -7.61
C ASN A 245 11.16 -15.10 -6.51
N VAL A 246 9.91 -15.28 -6.89
CA VAL A 246 8.81 -15.76 -6.03
C VAL A 246 8.33 -17.14 -6.47
N GLN A 247 9.08 -17.83 -7.36
CA GLN A 247 8.73 -19.15 -7.87
C GLN A 247 8.40 -20.13 -6.74
N GLY A 248 7.26 -20.83 -6.89
CA GLY A 248 6.85 -21.85 -5.96
C GLY A 248 6.25 -21.37 -4.65
N LEU A 249 6.10 -20.06 -4.43
CA LEU A 249 5.37 -19.53 -3.27
C LEU A 249 3.86 -19.72 -3.47
N SER A 250 3.41 -20.97 -3.34
CA SER A 250 2.04 -21.39 -3.67
C SER A 250 0.95 -20.77 -2.78
N ALA A 251 1.32 -20.24 -1.60
CA ALA A 251 0.41 -19.54 -0.71
C ALA A 251 0.27 -18.02 -1.04
N LEU A 252 1.14 -17.49 -1.94
CA LEU A 252 1.17 -16.06 -2.25
C LEU A 252 -0.11 -15.63 -2.98
N GLN A 253 -0.84 -14.67 -2.41
CA GLN A 253 -2.10 -14.16 -2.91
C GLN A 253 -2.01 -12.73 -3.45
N TYR A 254 -1.09 -11.94 -2.92
CA TYR A 254 -0.88 -10.55 -3.28
C TYR A 254 0.61 -10.30 -3.48
N LEU A 255 0.98 -9.83 -4.67
CA LEU A 255 2.34 -9.39 -5.00
C LEU A 255 2.28 -8.00 -5.59
N ASP A 256 2.93 -7.05 -4.93
CA ASP A 256 3.17 -5.70 -5.42
C ASP A 256 4.68 -5.45 -5.45
N CYS A 257 5.23 -5.40 -6.65
CA CYS A 257 6.63 -5.07 -6.93
C CYS A 257 6.75 -3.90 -7.93
N ASP A 258 5.74 -3.02 -7.94
CA ASP A 258 5.70 -1.82 -8.76
C ASP A 258 6.91 -0.92 -8.51
N TYR A 259 7.28 -0.07 -9.48
CA TYR A 259 8.33 0.94 -9.35
C TYR A 259 9.66 0.36 -8.84
N ASN A 260 10.18 -0.63 -9.56
CA ASN A 260 11.50 -1.24 -9.35
C ASN A 260 12.32 -1.17 -10.65
N ARG A 261 13.40 -1.91 -10.73
CA ARG A 261 14.26 -2.03 -11.93
C ARG A 261 14.29 -3.47 -12.45
N LEU A 262 13.19 -4.22 -12.26
CA LEU A 262 13.13 -5.63 -12.60
C LEU A 262 13.27 -5.84 -14.09
N THR A 263 14.26 -6.64 -14.49
CA THR A 263 14.42 -7.12 -15.86
C THR A 263 13.79 -8.49 -16.07
N ALA A 264 13.55 -9.23 -14.98
CA ALA A 264 12.87 -10.52 -14.97
C ALA A 264 12.00 -10.67 -13.72
N LEU A 265 10.87 -11.36 -13.85
CA LEU A 265 9.98 -11.69 -12.73
C LEU A 265 9.42 -13.09 -12.93
N ASN A 266 9.79 -14.02 -12.03
CA ASN A 266 9.32 -15.40 -12.10
C ASN A 266 8.22 -15.65 -11.05
N VAL A 267 6.99 -15.77 -11.53
CA VAL A 267 5.77 -16.03 -10.71
C VAL A 267 5.23 -17.45 -10.88
N GLN A 268 6.01 -18.35 -11.50
CA GLN A 268 5.58 -19.72 -11.75
C GLN A 268 5.35 -20.49 -10.44
N GLY A 269 4.22 -21.20 -10.36
CA GLY A 269 3.83 -21.93 -9.14
C GLY A 269 3.12 -21.10 -8.07
N CYS A 270 2.95 -19.78 -8.26
CA CYS A 270 2.16 -18.91 -7.36
C CYS A 270 0.66 -19.09 -7.63
N THR A 271 0.14 -20.30 -7.51
CA THR A 271 -1.21 -20.68 -7.97
C THR A 271 -2.35 -20.01 -7.19
N ALA A 272 -2.08 -19.51 -5.98
CA ALA A 272 -3.06 -18.76 -5.19
C ALA A 272 -3.10 -17.25 -5.50
N LEU A 273 -2.24 -16.76 -6.42
CA LEU A 273 -2.06 -15.33 -6.69
C LEU A 273 -3.34 -14.72 -7.27
N ARG A 274 -3.83 -13.65 -6.63
CA ARG A 274 -5.04 -12.91 -6.99
C ARG A 274 -4.76 -11.52 -7.52
N TYR A 275 -3.69 -10.91 -7.04
CA TYR A 275 -3.20 -9.60 -7.47
C TYR A 275 -1.72 -9.69 -7.83
N LEU A 276 -1.38 -9.19 -9.01
CA LEU A 276 0.00 -9.00 -9.44
C LEU A 276 0.18 -7.57 -9.95
N GLY A 277 0.93 -6.76 -9.20
CA GLY A 277 1.43 -5.44 -9.58
C GLY A 277 2.92 -5.53 -9.90
N CYS A 278 3.30 -5.21 -11.13
CA CYS A 278 4.68 -5.10 -11.59
C CYS A 278 4.88 -3.93 -12.55
N GLN A 279 4.05 -2.90 -12.43
CA GLN A 279 4.14 -1.71 -13.28
C GLN A 279 5.45 -0.93 -13.05
N ASN A 280 5.84 -0.15 -14.06
CA ASN A 280 7.04 0.70 -14.00
C ASN A 280 8.30 -0.08 -13.59
N ASN A 281 8.58 -1.11 -14.39
CA ASN A 281 9.78 -1.94 -14.33
C ASN A 281 10.46 -1.97 -15.73
N GLN A 282 11.35 -2.90 -15.96
CA GLN A 282 12.07 -3.07 -17.23
C GLN A 282 11.85 -4.47 -17.83
N LEU A 283 10.66 -5.08 -17.55
CA LEU A 283 10.33 -6.42 -17.98
C LEU A 283 10.18 -6.48 -19.51
N THR A 284 10.90 -7.38 -20.17
CA THR A 284 10.76 -7.68 -21.59
C THR A 284 9.82 -8.86 -21.84
N GLU A 285 9.62 -9.70 -20.82
CA GLU A 285 8.70 -10.84 -20.82
C GLU A 285 8.02 -11.00 -19.45
N LEU A 286 6.82 -11.54 -19.45
CA LEU A 286 6.08 -11.86 -18.23
C LEU A 286 5.23 -13.11 -18.48
N ASN A 287 5.58 -14.22 -17.79
CA ASN A 287 4.84 -15.46 -17.90
C ASN A 287 3.86 -15.61 -16.73
N VAL A 288 2.57 -15.42 -17.01
CA VAL A 288 1.46 -15.54 -16.05
C VAL A 288 0.63 -16.82 -16.23
N GLN A 289 1.11 -17.75 -17.06
CA GLN A 289 0.39 -18.98 -17.34
C GLN A 289 0.24 -19.84 -16.07
N GLY A 290 -0.94 -20.42 -15.88
CA GLY A 290 -1.26 -21.23 -14.70
C GLY A 290 -1.72 -20.42 -13.47
N LEU A 291 -1.70 -19.08 -13.50
CA LEU A 291 -2.19 -18.26 -12.41
C LEU A 291 -3.73 -18.12 -12.45
N THR A 292 -4.43 -19.24 -12.42
CA THR A 292 -5.88 -19.31 -12.67
C THR A 292 -6.74 -18.58 -11.62
N ALA A 293 -6.19 -18.26 -10.45
CA ALA A 293 -6.85 -17.47 -9.40
C ALA A 293 -6.68 -15.96 -9.59
N LEU A 294 -5.88 -15.51 -10.60
CA LEU A 294 -5.53 -14.10 -10.79
C LEU A 294 -6.76 -13.29 -11.18
N LYS A 295 -7.03 -12.23 -10.38
CA LYS A 295 -8.17 -11.32 -10.59
C LYS A 295 -7.76 -9.98 -11.16
N LYS A 296 -6.57 -9.52 -10.83
CA LYS A 296 -6.04 -8.24 -11.31
C LYS A 296 -4.56 -8.39 -11.67
N LEU A 297 -4.22 -7.97 -12.89
CA LEU A 297 -2.86 -7.86 -13.40
C LEU A 297 -2.57 -6.43 -13.80
N VAL A 298 -1.54 -5.84 -13.20
CA VAL A 298 -1.05 -4.49 -13.52
C VAL A 298 0.41 -4.60 -13.95
N CYS A 299 0.68 -4.46 -15.24
CA CYS A 299 2.03 -4.54 -15.82
C CYS A 299 2.37 -3.35 -16.73
N THR A 300 1.70 -2.22 -16.53
CA THR A 300 1.92 -0.96 -17.25
C THR A 300 3.36 -0.47 -17.14
N GLY A 301 3.85 0.24 -18.17
CA GLY A 301 5.16 0.90 -18.10
C GLY A 301 6.32 -0.11 -18.04
N ASN A 302 6.26 -1.13 -18.89
CA ASN A 302 7.32 -2.12 -19.08
C ASN A 302 7.78 -2.15 -20.56
N GLN A 303 8.49 -3.17 -20.96
CA GLN A 303 9.01 -3.36 -22.33
C GLN A 303 8.47 -4.65 -22.96
N LEU A 304 7.26 -5.08 -22.54
CA LEU A 304 6.67 -6.33 -22.99
C LEU A 304 6.33 -6.26 -24.49
N THR A 305 6.83 -7.22 -25.25
CA THR A 305 6.51 -7.38 -26.69
C THR A 305 5.35 -8.35 -26.92
N ALA A 306 5.09 -9.23 -25.97
CA ALA A 306 3.97 -10.18 -25.95
C ALA A 306 3.46 -10.39 -24.53
N LEU A 307 2.17 -10.68 -24.39
CA LEU A 307 1.54 -11.01 -23.10
C LEU A 307 0.45 -12.06 -23.33
N ASN A 308 0.68 -13.26 -22.82
CA ASN A 308 -0.30 -14.34 -22.93
C ASN A 308 -1.11 -14.45 -21.62
N VAL A 309 -2.38 -14.06 -21.69
CA VAL A 309 -3.35 -14.11 -20.58
C VAL A 309 -4.41 -15.20 -20.77
N GLN A 310 -4.25 -16.07 -21.78
CA GLN A 310 -5.20 -17.14 -22.03
C GLN A 310 -5.27 -18.12 -20.85
N GLY A 311 -6.50 -18.53 -20.50
CA GLY A 311 -6.74 -19.41 -19.35
C GLY A 311 -6.86 -18.70 -18.00
N LEU A 312 -6.63 -17.38 -17.92
CA LEU A 312 -6.83 -16.61 -16.68
C LEU A 312 -8.32 -16.27 -16.49
N THR A 313 -9.14 -17.28 -16.36
CA THR A 313 -10.62 -17.17 -16.40
C THR A 313 -11.22 -16.36 -15.23
N ALA A 314 -10.46 -16.17 -14.14
CA ALA A 314 -10.87 -15.33 -13.01
C ALA A 314 -10.50 -13.85 -13.17
N LEU A 315 -9.75 -13.49 -14.26
CA LEU A 315 -9.23 -12.13 -14.44
C LEU A 315 -10.37 -11.14 -14.66
N LYS A 316 -10.40 -10.08 -13.83
CA LYS A 316 -11.40 -9.02 -13.87
C LYS A 316 -10.84 -7.70 -14.39
N GLU A 317 -9.57 -7.44 -14.10
CA GLU A 317 -8.91 -6.21 -14.52
C GLU A 317 -7.53 -6.53 -15.10
N LEU A 318 -7.28 -6.05 -16.31
CA LEU A 318 -6.00 -6.14 -17.00
C LEU A 318 -5.53 -4.73 -17.34
N VAL A 319 -4.38 -4.33 -16.79
CA VAL A 319 -3.72 -3.05 -17.07
C VAL A 319 -2.34 -3.33 -17.65
N CYS A 320 -2.22 -3.29 -18.97
CA CYS A 320 -0.99 -3.58 -19.72
C CYS A 320 -0.57 -2.44 -20.65
N SER A 321 -1.03 -1.23 -20.34
CA SER A 321 -0.71 -0.01 -21.10
C SER A 321 0.78 0.32 -21.09
N ASP A 322 1.22 1.21 -21.99
CA ASP A 322 2.61 1.68 -22.04
C ASP A 322 3.62 0.52 -22.08
N ASN A 323 3.46 -0.34 -23.09
CA ASN A 323 4.33 -1.47 -23.41
C ASN A 323 4.64 -1.48 -24.93
N GLN A 324 5.13 -2.58 -25.45
CA GLN A 324 5.47 -2.75 -26.88
C GLN A 324 4.67 -3.89 -27.51
N LEU A 325 3.47 -4.19 -26.99
CA LEU A 325 2.63 -5.28 -27.48
C LEU A 325 2.18 -5.04 -28.91
N THR A 326 2.38 -6.02 -29.79
CA THR A 326 1.92 -5.96 -31.19
C THR A 326 0.56 -6.62 -31.38
N GLU A 327 0.21 -7.55 -30.49
CA GLU A 327 -1.08 -8.24 -30.42
C GLU A 327 -1.48 -8.46 -28.96
N LEU A 328 -2.78 -8.52 -28.70
CA LEU A 328 -3.32 -8.87 -27.40
C LEU A 328 -4.58 -9.71 -27.59
N ASN A 329 -4.55 -10.95 -27.12
CA ASN A 329 -5.67 -11.86 -27.19
C ASN A 329 -6.25 -12.12 -25.79
N VAL A 330 -7.41 -11.53 -25.50
CA VAL A 330 -8.18 -11.74 -24.28
C VAL A 330 -9.45 -12.55 -24.52
N GLN A 331 -9.54 -13.21 -25.69
CA GLN A 331 -10.72 -13.99 -26.10
C GLN A 331 -11.16 -14.97 -24.99
N GLY A 332 -12.45 -14.96 -24.69
CA GLY A 332 -13.06 -15.90 -23.74
C GLY A 332 -12.82 -15.56 -22.27
N LEU A 333 -12.15 -14.46 -21.94
CA LEU A 333 -12.03 -14.00 -20.56
C LEU A 333 -13.36 -13.37 -20.11
N SER A 334 -14.38 -14.20 -19.91
CA SER A 334 -15.75 -13.78 -19.65
C SER A 334 -15.95 -13.03 -18.33
N ALA A 335 -15.00 -13.10 -17.39
CA ALA A 335 -15.00 -12.34 -16.15
C ALA A 335 -14.33 -10.97 -16.26
N LEU A 336 -13.65 -10.67 -17.38
CA LEU A 336 -12.91 -9.42 -17.58
C LEU A 336 -13.88 -8.23 -17.64
N GLN A 337 -13.70 -7.27 -16.75
CA GLN A 337 -14.53 -6.07 -16.60
C GLN A 337 -13.84 -4.82 -17.14
N ASP A 338 -12.54 -4.71 -16.89
CA ASP A 338 -11.76 -3.53 -17.25
C ASP A 338 -10.49 -3.95 -17.99
N LEU A 339 -10.30 -3.39 -19.20
CA LEU A 339 -9.12 -3.60 -20.03
C LEU A 339 -8.48 -2.26 -20.39
N TYR A 340 -7.25 -2.05 -19.92
CA TYR A 340 -6.41 -0.90 -20.24
C TYR A 340 -5.20 -1.40 -21.02
N CYS A 341 -5.17 -1.14 -22.31
CA CYS A 341 -4.07 -1.52 -23.22
C CYS A 341 -3.59 -0.36 -24.12
N TRP A 342 -3.85 0.88 -23.67
CA TRP A 342 -3.44 2.08 -24.38
C TRP A 342 -1.92 2.18 -24.48
N LYS A 343 -1.45 2.94 -25.48
CA LYS A 343 -0.02 3.19 -25.74
C LYS A 343 0.79 1.90 -25.86
N ASN A 344 0.39 1.09 -26.87
CA ASN A 344 1.08 -0.10 -27.34
C ASN A 344 1.29 -0.02 -28.86
N GLN A 345 1.60 -1.12 -29.50
CA GLN A 345 1.76 -1.22 -30.94
C GLN A 345 0.73 -2.19 -31.55
N LEU A 346 -0.43 -2.35 -30.91
CA LEU A 346 -1.43 -3.34 -31.28
C LEU A 346 -1.95 -3.08 -32.69
N THR A 347 -1.77 -4.05 -33.56
CA THR A 347 -2.41 -4.09 -34.89
C THR A 347 -3.74 -4.86 -34.84
N GLU A 348 -3.88 -5.76 -33.86
CA GLU A 348 -5.06 -6.58 -33.60
C GLU A 348 -5.35 -6.61 -32.09
N LEU A 349 -6.65 -6.60 -31.74
CA LEU A 349 -7.13 -6.76 -30.37
C LEU A 349 -8.36 -7.68 -30.39
N ASN A 350 -8.21 -8.90 -29.87
CA ASN A 350 -9.28 -9.88 -29.83
C ASN A 350 -9.96 -9.89 -28.46
N VAL A 351 -11.14 -9.28 -28.39
CA VAL A 351 -11.99 -9.18 -27.19
C VAL A 351 -13.23 -10.07 -27.25
N GLN A 352 -13.29 -11.01 -28.19
CA GLN A 352 -14.43 -11.88 -28.39
C GLN A 352 -14.75 -12.73 -27.13
N GLY A 353 -16.00 -12.76 -26.70
CA GLY A 353 -16.41 -13.51 -25.52
C GLY A 353 -16.13 -12.82 -24.18
N CYS A 354 -15.59 -11.60 -24.16
CA CYS A 354 -15.44 -10.80 -22.94
C CYS A 354 -16.77 -10.14 -22.55
N THR A 355 -17.78 -10.95 -22.27
CA THR A 355 -19.17 -10.49 -22.08
C THR A 355 -19.39 -9.58 -20.87
N ALA A 356 -18.51 -9.62 -19.87
CA ALA A 356 -18.53 -8.74 -18.70
C ALA A 356 -17.76 -7.42 -18.87
N LEU A 357 -17.10 -7.21 -20.04
CA LEU A 357 -16.24 -6.04 -20.25
C LEU A 357 -17.08 -4.76 -20.27
N GLN A 358 -16.80 -3.85 -19.32
CA GLN A 358 -17.49 -2.59 -19.14
C GLN A 358 -16.65 -1.40 -19.61
N TYR A 359 -15.33 -1.50 -19.44
CA TYR A 359 -14.36 -0.47 -19.78
C TYR A 359 -13.29 -1.03 -20.72
N LEU A 360 -13.15 -0.42 -21.89
CA LEU A 360 -12.08 -0.73 -22.83
C LEU A 360 -11.34 0.55 -23.21
N ASP A 361 -10.06 0.58 -22.89
CA ASP A 361 -9.15 1.65 -23.25
C ASP A 361 -8.03 1.08 -24.12
N CYS A 362 -8.10 1.35 -25.41
CA CYS A 362 -7.15 0.88 -26.42
C CYS A 362 -6.61 2.02 -27.28
N ASP A 363 -6.63 3.24 -26.77
CA ASP A 363 -6.08 4.39 -27.49
C ASP A 363 -4.56 4.29 -27.69
N TYR A 364 -3.99 5.17 -28.51
CA TYR A 364 -2.57 5.15 -28.86
C TYR A 364 -2.05 3.77 -29.28
N ASN A 365 -2.74 3.15 -30.27
CA ASN A 365 -2.34 1.89 -30.87
C ASN A 365 -2.28 1.99 -32.41
N ARG A 366 -2.27 0.87 -33.10
CA ARG A 366 -2.24 0.79 -34.57
C ARG A 366 -3.40 -0.01 -35.15
N LEU A 367 -4.52 -0.07 -34.40
CA LEU A 367 -5.69 -0.86 -34.76
C LEU A 367 -6.34 -0.33 -36.03
N THR A 368 -6.57 -1.21 -36.99
CA THR A 368 -7.32 -0.92 -38.22
C THR A 368 -8.79 -1.37 -38.15
N ALA A 369 -9.12 -2.20 -37.20
CA ALA A 369 -10.48 -2.68 -36.89
C ALA A 369 -10.62 -2.93 -35.37
N LEU A 370 -11.84 -2.82 -34.86
CA LEU A 370 -12.17 -3.16 -33.48
C LEU A 370 -13.58 -3.81 -33.45
N ASN A 371 -13.62 -5.10 -33.11
CA ASN A 371 -14.87 -5.86 -33.06
C ASN A 371 -15.39 -5.90 -31.64
N VAL A 372 -16.47 -5.18 -31.34
CA VAL A 372 -17.13 -5.10 -30.02
C VAL A 372 -18.45 -5.85 -29.93
N GLN A 373 -18.80 -6.65 -30.94
CA GLN A 373 -20.12 -7.31 -31.06
C GLN A 373 -20.48 -8.18 -29.84
N SER A 374 -19.49 -8.83 -29.19
CA SER A 374 -19.73 -9.68 -28.02
C SER A 374 -19.73 -8.93 -26.69
N LEU A 375 -19.41 -7.63 -26.69
CA LEU A 375 -19.20 -6.83 -25.47
C LEU A 375 -20.51 -6.28 -24.94
N THR A 376 -21.40 -7.16 -24.50
CA THR A 376 -22.76 -6.80 -24.10
C THR A 376 -22.83 -5.91 -22.86
N ALA A 377 -21.79 -5.87 -22.03
CA ALA A 377 -21.70 -5.02 -20.85
C ALA A 377 -20.97 -3.68 -21.08
N LEU A 378 -20.40 -3.46 -22.28
CA LEU A 378 -19.52 -2.31 -22.56
C LEU A 378 -20.25 -0.98 -22.35
N ARG A 379 -19.64 -0.08 -21.57
CA ARG A 379 -20.14 1.26 -21.24
C ARG A 379 -19.17 2.38 -21.57
N LYS A 380 -17.88 2.07 -21.57
CA LYS A 380 -16.82 3.06 -21.85
C LYS A 380 -15.85 2.48 -22.87
N LEU A 381 -15.66 3.20 -23.96
CA LEU A 381 -14.74 2.84 -25.02
C LEU A 381 -13.85 4.05 -25.36
N TYR A 382 -12.55 3.87 -25.26
CA TYR A 382 -11.54 4.84 -25.67
C TYR A 382 -10.69 4.20 -26.77
N CYS A 383 -10.77 4.73 -27.99
CA CYS A 383 -10.11 4.15 -29.16
C CYS A 383 -9.46 5.18 -30.09
N TRP A 384 -9.26 6.41 -29.61
CA TRP A 384 -8.60 7.48 -30.34
C TRP A 384 -7.11 7.17 -30.61
N SER A 385 -6.46 7.91 -31.51
CA SER A 385 -5.07 7.65 -31.94
C SER A 385 -4.81 6.19 -32.32
N ASN A 386 -5.61 5.68 -33.25
CA ASN A 386 -5.47 4.39 -33.90
C ASN A 386 -5.38 4.58 -35.44
N ARG A 387 -5.86 3.63 -36.24
CA ARG A 387 -5.93 3.66 -37.69
C ARG A 387 -7.27 3.19 -38.22
N LEU A 388 -8.33 3.47 -37.47
CA LEU A 388 -9.70 3.09 -37.83
C LEU A 388 -10.21 3.99 -38.96
N ASN A 389 -10.50 3.41 -40.11
CA ASN A 389 -11.08 4.11 -41.23
C ASN A 389 -12.62 4.23 -41.12
N ALA A 390 -13.27 4.84 -42.10
CA ALA A 390 -14.72 5.02 -42.13
C ALA A 390 -15.50 3.69 -41.99
N ASP A 391 -15.08 2.65 -42.71
CA ASP A 391 -15.71 1.33 -42.70
C ASP A 391 -15.57 0.66 -41.34
N ALA A 392 -14.40 0.80 -40.71
CA ALA A 392 -14.14 0.27 -39.35
C ALA A 392 -15.04 0.95 -38.30
N PHE A 393 -15.22 2.28 -38.39
CA PHE A 393 -16.13 3.01 -37.51
C PHE A 393 -17.60 2.68 -37.77
N LYS A 394 -17.99 2.54 -39.04
CA LYS A 394 -19.36 2.09 -39.34
C LYS A 394 -19.65 0.77 -38.67
N LYS A 395 -18.76 -0.22 -38.83
CA LYS A 395 -18.91 -1.52 -38.19
C LYS A 395 -18.91 -1.40 -36.66
N LEU A 396 -18.00 -0.59 -36.09
CA LEU A 396 -17.97 -0.33 -34.63
C LEU A 396 -19.32 0.19 -34.14
N PHE A 397 -19.90 1.21 -34.79
CA PHE A 397 -21.19 1.79 -34.40
C PHE A 397 -22.34 0.79 -34.53
N ASP A 398 -22.31 -0.04 -35.58
CA ASP A 398 -23.29 -1.11 -35.76
C ASP A 398 -23.19 -2.19 -34.67
N ASP A 399 -22.00 -2.47 -34.18
CA ASP A 399 -21.72 -3.52 -33.17
C ASP A 399 -21.91 -3.03 -31.71
N LEU A 400 -21.88 -1.70 -31.46
CA LEU A 400 -22.09 -1.18 -30.10
C LEU A 400 -23.40 -1.67 -29.50
N PRO A 401 -23.39 -2.14 -28.22
CA PRO A 401 -24.63 -2.59 -27.56
C PRO A 401 -25.57 -1.42 -27.26
N VAL A 402 -26.88 -1.72 -27.20
CA VAL A 402 -27.89 -0.74 -26.77
C VAL A 402 -27.71 -0.47 -25.27
N ARG A 403 -27.77 0.79 -24.86
CA ARG A 403 -27.65 1.26 -23.47
C ARG A 403 -28.91 2.00 -23.03
N ALA A 404 -29.08 2.15 -21.72
CA ALA A 404 -30.04 3.09 -21.15
C ALA A 404 -29.35 4.45 -20.95
N ASP A 405 -30.13 5.52 -20.92
CA ASP A 405 -29.59 6.86 -20.63
C ASP A 405 -28.90 6.91 -19.24
N SER A 406 -29.36 6.09 -18.28
CA SER A 406 -28.77 5.94 -16.96
C SER A 406 -27.40 5.24 -16.96
N ASP A 407 -27.00 4.56 -18.04
CA ASP A 407 -25.71 3.88 -18.14
C ASP A 407 -24.54 4.86 -18.36
N ASP A 408 -24.83 6.09 -18.81
CA ASP A 408 -23.85 7.13 -19.18
C ASP A 408 -22.75 6.58 -20.10
N ALA A 409 -23.16 5.84 -21.13
CA ALA A 409 -22.24 5.15 -22.03
C ALA A 409 -21.47 6.15 -22.89
N LYS A 410 -20.14 6.03 -22.94
CA LYS A 410 -19.23 6.97 -23.59
C LYS A 410 -18.29 6.28 -24.56
N CYS A 411 -18.08 6.92 -25.72
CA CYS A 411 -17.09 6.52 -26.69
C CYS A 411 -16.25 7.71 -27.11
N VAL A 412 -14.91 7.65 -26.91
CA VAL A 412 -13.95 8.66 -27.40
C VAL A 412 -13.28 8.13 -28.65
N LEU A 413 -13.56 8.78 -29.77
CA LEU A 413 -13.30 8.27 -31.12
C LEU A 413 -12.00 8.72 -31.73
N TYR A 414 -11.65 9.99 -31.57
CA TYR A 414 -10.44 10.61 -32.12
C TYR A 414 -9.94 11.75 -31.24
N SER A 415 -8.74 12.24 -31.52
CA SER A 415 -8.11 13.34 -30.79
C SER A 415 -7.89 14.57 -31.66
N GLU A 416 -8.15 15.74 -31.08
CA GLU A 416 -7.72 17.05 -31.59
C GLU A 416 -6.72 17.72 -30.62
N GLU A 417 -6.17 16.95 -29.70
CA GLU A 417 -5.17 17.47 -28.77
C GLU A 417 -3.88 17.85 -29.50
N THR A 418 -3.34 19.02 -29.17
CA THR A 418 -2.10 19.52 -29.78
C THR A 418 -0.93 18.57 -29.50
N GLY A 419 -0.23 18.16 -30.55
CA GLY A 419 0.92 17.25 -30.44
C GLY A 419 0.56 15.77 -30.51
N VAL A 420 -0.72 15.43 -30.58
CA VAL A 420 -1.17 14.05 -30.81
C VAL A 420 -1.30 13.80 -32.33
N THR A 421 -0.73 12.69 -32.78
CA THR A 421 -0.93 12.23 -34.16
C THR A 421 -2.18 11.36 -34.21
N GLU A 422 -3.26 11.88 -34.82
CA GLU A 422 -4.50 11.12 -35.01
C GLU A 422 -4.42 10.37 -36.36
N GLY A 423 -4.71 9.08 -36.29
CA GLY A 423 -4.74 8.21 -37.49
C GLY A 423 -6.15 7.69 -37.81
N ASN A 424 -7.11 7.95 -36.91
CA ASN A 424 -8.49 7.57 -37.10
C ASN A 424 -9.22 8.49 -38.05
N HIS A 425 -10.29 7.97 -38.68
CA HIS A 425 -11.26 8.79 -39.40
C HIS A 425 -11.97 9.75 -38.44
N THR A 426 -12.15 11.01 -38.84
CA THR A 426 -12.65 12.08 -37.95
C THR A 426 -13.95 12.74 -38.44
N ASP A 427 -14.38 12.47 -39.70
CA ASP A 427 -15.62 13.00 -40.27
C ASP A 427 -16.71 11.94 -40.31
N PHE A 428 -17.64 12.00 -39.36
CA PHE A 428 -18.77 11.08 -39.25
C PHE A 428 -20.04 11.58 -40.00
N THR A 429 -19.92 12.62 -40.81
CA THR A 429 -21.04 13.13 -41.61
C THR A 429 -21.14 12.47 -42.99
N ALA A 430 -20.06 11.82 -43.43
CA ALA A 430 -19.96 11.13 -44.73
C ALA A 430 -19.07 9.88 -44.59
N PRO A 431 -19.29 8.83 -45.39
CA PRO A 431 -20.41 8.62 -46.34
C PRO A 431 -21.76 8.42 -45.61
N PRO A 432 -22.88 8.41 -46.36
CA PRO A 432 -24.25 8.38 -45.75
C PRO A 432 -24.51 7.19 -44.80
N ASP A 433 -23.96 6.04 -45.10
CA ASP A 433 -24.12 4.84 -44.27
C ASP A 433 -23.31 4.92 -42.96
N LEU A 434 -22.13 5.54 -42.94
CA LEU A 434 -21.39 5.86 -41.72
C LEU A 434 -22.16 6.89 -40.86
N ALA A 435 -22.66 7.97 -41.51
CA ALA A 435 -23.45 8.98 -40.80
C ALA A 435 -24.73 8.38 -40.18
N ALA A 436 -25.38 7.46 -40.89
CA ALA A 436 -26.54 6.75 -40.37
C ALA A 436 -26.19 5.87 -39.15
N ALA A 437 -25.08 5.11 -39.22
CA ALA A 437 -24.60 4.27 -38.12
C ALA A 437 -24.20 5.10 -36.90
N PHE A 438 -23.50 6.22 -37.08
CA PHE A 438 -23.12 7.16 -36.03
C PHE A 438 -24.35 7.74 -35.33
N ASN A 439 -25.32 8.24 -36.09
CA ASN A 439 -26.57 8.77 -35.54
C ASN A 439 -27.40 7.70 -34.81
N ASN A 440 -27.44 6.47 -35.33
CA ASN A 440 -28.10 5.35 -34.66
C ASN A 440 -27.42 5.02 -33.30
N ALA A 441 -26.08 5.01 -33.27
CA ALA A 441 -25.34 4.80 -32.03
C ALA A 441 -25.66 5.85 -30.96
N LYS A 442 -25.81 7.13 -31.34
CA LYS A 442 -26.18 8.23 -30.44
C LYS A 442 -27.64 8.16 -29.99
N THR A 443 -28.58 8.08 -30.95
CA THR A 443 -29.99 8.32 -30.68
C THR A 443 -30.72 7.06 -30.21
N VAL A 444 -30.42 5.90 -30.81
CA VAL A 444 -31.06 4.62 -30.52
C VAL A 444 -30.31 3.82 -29.49
N LYS A 445 -28.98 3.69 -29.65
CA LYS A 445 -28.16 2.91 -28.75
C LYS A 445 -27.70 3.70 -27.51
N LYS A 446 -27.96 5.00 -27.45
CA LYS A 446 -27.73 5.89 -26.29
C LYS A 446 -26.26 6.06 -25.90
N TRP A 447 -25.36 6.05 -26.87
CA TRP A 447 -23.95 6.33 -26.65
C TRP A 447 -23.66 7.83 -26.82
N LYS A 448 -22.96 8.41 -25.85
CA LYS A 448 -22.37 9.76 -25.99
C LYS A 448 -21.03 9.64 -26.71
N MET A 449 -20.88 10.39 -27.79
CA MET A 449 -19.68 10.36 -28.64
C MET A 449 -18.82 11.57 -28.34
N TYR A 450 -17.53 11.35 -28.18
CA TYR A 450 -16.58 12.39 -27.80
C TYR A 450 -15.36 12.39 -28.72
N LYS A 451 -14.74 13.56 -28.83
CA LYS A 451 -13.35 13.73 -29.26
C LYS A 451 -12.49 14.16 -28.09
N ASN A 452 -11.27 13.65 -28.00
CA ASN A 452 -10.28 14.09 -27.03
C ASN A 452 -9.72 15.46 -27.43
N ASN A 453 -9.61 16.39 -26.48
CA ASN A 453 -9.02 17.71 -26.65
C ASN A 453 -8.05 18.07 -25.50
N GLY A 454 -7.56 17.06 -24.77
CA GLY A 454 -6.74 17.21 -23.56
C GLY A 454 -7.54 17.41 -22.28
N SER A 455 -8.88 17.50 -22.34
CA SER A 455 -9.76 17.53 -21.16
C SER A 455 -10.51 16.21 -21.01
N TRP A 456 -10.90 15.85 -19.78
CA TRP A 456 -11.64 14.62 -19.51
C TRP A 456 -13.14 14.90 -19.36
N PRO A 457 -14.03 14.15 -19.99
CA PRO A 457 -13.85 13.06 -20.97
C PRO A 457 -13.60 13.51 -22.42
N GLY A 458 -13.42 14.78 -22.68
CA GLY A 458 -13.32 15.39 -24.01
C GLY A 458 -14.54 16.23 -24.34
N VAL A 459 -14.66 16.63 -25.63
CA VAL A 459 -15.78 17.40 -26.16
C VAL A 459 -16.77 16.43 -26.83
N GLU A 460 -18.06 16.53 -26.46
CA GLU A 460 -19.12 15.77 -27.10
C GLU A 460 -19.36 16.25 -28.54
N ILE A 461 -19.56 15.29 -29.48
CA ILE A 461 -19.71 15.53 -30.90
C ILE A 461 -21.01 14.94 -31.45
#